data_e465ebb69e8ed6b2a3dec999686cf8dd
#
_entry.id   e465ebb69e8ed6b2a3dec999686cf8dd
#
_cell.length_a   1.000
_cell.length_b   1.000
_cell.length_c   1.000
_cell.angle_alpha   90.00
_cell.angle_beta   90.00
_cell.angle_gamma   90.00
#
_symmetry.space_group_name_H-M   'P 1'
#
loop_
_entity.id
_entity.type
_entity.pdbx_description
1 polymer ?
#
loop_
_entity_poly.entity_id
_entity_poly.type
_entity_poly.pdbx_seq_one_letter_code
_entity_poly.pdbx_strand_id
1 'polypeptide(L)'
;AVRAGRNTLFENCIFIKNGAIAGKDQSDANSWQSSHGGAIFSAGGWSNTGIVTVVANSTFDSNYVEVRHNNGWPRGTDIFYGYGSSNQTMKAYVFNTIITGSYRLRGGANYTEQEKDKIFTSDDDKNKIYVNYSAIEGSASQSWADDNVFDINPVFNNAPDLDYSLSNLSPVIGQGTSSFESYSAPSIDILGAARPSSNPDMGAYENTLTSSKAPLPVTGLTGTAKTNSAYLSWSAIKSSLGGSTNAENIKYLIYRGDSQVGTSITTSFTVTALTNGTAYSFSVAAQDTNSAETGAISKPISITPVYSGPYWLSLIHI
;
A
#
# COMPACT_ATOMS: atom_id res chain seq x y z
N ALA A 1 -19.38 4.04 4.76
CA ALA A 1 -19.31 3.75 3.32
C ALA A 1 -20.27 4.65 2.53
N VAL A 2 -19.82 5.11 1.38
CA VAL A 2 -20.62 5.91 0.45
C VAL A 2 -21.08 5.01 -0.69
N ARG A 3 -22.37 5.07 -1.05
CA ARG A 3 -22.88 4.40 -2.24
C ARG A 3 -22.85 5.36 -3.43
N ALA A 4 -22.00 5.07 -4.41
CA ALA A 4 -21.97 5.76 -5.68
C ALA A 4 -23.02 5.16 -6.62
N GLY A 5 -23.94 5.97 -7.14
CA GLY A 5 -25.07 5.52 -7.97
C GLY A 5 -24.82 5.70 -9.45
N ARG A 6 -24.92 6.93 -9.94
CA ARG A 6 -24.63 7.30 -11.34
C ARG A 6 -23.22 7.88 -11.43
N ASN A 7 -22.90 8.60 -12.50
CA ASN A 7 -21.62 9.28 -12.62
C ASN A 7 -21.28 10.04 -11.34
N THR A 8 -20.24 9.60 -10.66
CA THR A 8 -19.84 10.14 -9.35
C THR A 8 -18.37 10.46 -9.37
N LEU A 9 -18.03 11.65 -8.90
CA LEU A 9 -16.67 12.14 -8.76
C LEU A 9 -16.36 12.35 -7.28
N PHE A 10 -15.26 11.76 -6.82
CA PHE A 10 -14.65 11.99 -5.51
C PHE A 10 -13.29 12.65 -5.73
N GLU A 11 -13.18 13.90 -5.33
CA GLU A 11 -11.94 14.67 -5.41
C GLU A 11 -11.56 15.21 -4.03
N ASN A 12 -10.27 15.21 -3.71
CA ASN A 12 -9.76 15.71 -2.44
C ASN A 12 -10.49 15.15 -1.21
N CYS A 13 -10.89 13.88 -1.29
CA CYS A 13 -11.64 13.25 -0.21
C CYS A 13 -10.70 12.46 0.72
N ILE A 14 -11.09 12.40 2.00
CA ILE A 14 -10.42 11.57 2.99
C ILE A 14 -11.43 10.55 3.53
N PHE A 15 -11.11 9.26 3.38
CA PHE A 15 -11.90 8.14 3.86
C PHE A 15 -11.10 7.37 4.91
N ILE A 16 -11.49 7.48 6.17
CA ILE A 16 -10.73 6.91 7.29
C ILE A 16 -11.64 6.04 8.13
N LYS A 17 -11.17 4.81 8.40
CA LYS A 17 -11.84 3.85 9.29
C LYS A 17 -13.32 3.62 8.95
N ASN A 18 -13.68 3.81 7.66
CA ASN A 18 -15.01 3.45 7.21
C ASN A 18 -15.13 1.94 7.11
N GLY A 19 -16.30 1.41 7.45
CA GLY A 19 -16.54 -0.01 7.41
C GLY A 19 -17.84 -0.38 6.72
N ALA A 20 -17.82 -1.49 6.02
CA ALA A 20 -19.02 -2.20 5.59
C ALA A 20 -19.06 -3.55 6.33
N ILE A 21 -20.14 -3.79 7.05
CA ILE A 21 -20.33 -4.97 7.88
C ILE A 21 -21.56 -5.75 7.40
N ALA A 22 -21.38 -7.02 7.12
CA ALA A 22 -22.47 -7.93 6.76
C ALA A 22 -22.59 -9.06 7.78
N GLY A 23 -23.84 -9.42 8.08
CA GLY A 23 -24.17 -10.60 8.87
C GLY A 23 -24.67 -10.32 10.28
N LYS A 24 -25.64 -11.13 10.67
CA LYS A 24 -26.00 -11.37 12.08
C LYS A 24 -25.06 -12.43 12.65
N ASP A 25 -25.07 -12.58 13.95
CA ASP A 25 -24.28 -13.58 14.68
C ASP A 25 -24.28 -14.96 14.05
N GLN A 26 -23.25 -15.74 14.32
CA GLN A 26 -22.90 -17.03 13.72
C GLN A 26 -23.98 -18.14 13.76
N SER A 27 -25.20 -17.86 14.20
CA SER A 27 -26.25 -18.86 14.42
C SER A 27 -26.92 -19.38 13.14
N ASP A 28 -26.74 -18.72 11.99
CA ASP A 28 -27.35 -19.12 10.71
C ASP A 28 -26.33 -19.77 9.78
N ALA A 29 -26.16 -21.09 9.90
CA ALA A 29 -25.17 -21.87 9.15
C ALA A 29 -25.34 -21.85 7.61
N ASN A 30 -26.43 -21.29 7.09
CA ASN A 30 -26.79 -21.35 5.66
C ASN A 30 -26.86 -20.01 4.92
N SER A 31 -26.58 -18.89 5.55
CA SER A 31 -26.66 -17.59 4.86
C SER A 31 -25.28 -17.16 4.34
N TRP A 32 -25.09 -17.25 3.03
CA TRP A 32 -23.98 -16.63 2.33
C TRP A 32 -24.15 -15.12 2.43
N GLN A 33 -23.24 -14.45 3.11
CA GLN A 33 -23.25 -13.00 3.26
C GLN A 33 -22.00 -12.41 2.69
N SER A 34 -22.12 -11.26 2.06
CA SER A 34 -20.98 -10.56 1.48
C SER A 34 -21.01 -9.09 1.93
N SER A 35 -19.84 -8.58 2.31
CA SER A 35 -19.63 -7.19 2.62
C SER A 35 -18.73 -6.56 1.58
N HIS A 36 -19.09 -5.38 1.11
CA HIS A 36 -18.41 -4.75 -0.02
C HIS A 36 -18.22 -3.26 0.17
N GLY A 37 -17.04 -2.74 -0.23
CA GLY A 37 -16.74 -1.33 -0.28
C GLY A 37 -16.74 -0.67 1.10
N GLY A 38 -15.68 -0.85 1.87
CA GLY A 38 -15.55 -0.23 3.19
C GLY A 38 -15.71 1.28 3.14
N ALA A 39 -15.12 1.95 2.17
CA ALA A 39 -15.28 3.39 1.95
C ALA A 39 -16.27 3.70 0.82
N ILE A 40 -16.06 3.15 -0.37
CA ILE A 40 -16.92 3.41 -1.54
C ILE A 40 -17.49 2.10 -2.06
N PHE A 41 -18.82 2.06 -2.20
CA PHE A 41 -19.52 1.01 -2.90
C PHE A 41 -20.18 1.58 -4.16
N SER A 42 -19.66 1.21 -5.32
CA SER A 42 -20.23 1.59 -6.62
C SER A 42 -20.80 0.37 -7.32
N ALA A 43 -22.11 0.36 -7.50
CA ALA A 43 -22.82 -0.73 -8.16
C ALA A 43 -23.83 -0.22 -9.17
N GLY A 44 -23.89 -0.86 -10.34
CA GLY A 44 -24.92 -0.64 -11.35
C GLY A 44 -26.26 -1.25 -10.95
N GLY A 45 -27.35 -0.54 -11.21
CA GLY A 45 -28.70 -1.12 -11.17
C GLY A 45 -28.97 -1.92 -12.46
N TRP A 46 -30.00 -2.75 -12.45
CA TRP A 46 -30.35 -3.68 -13.55
C TRP A 46 -30.61 -3.01 -14.91
N SER A 47 -30.75 -1.68 -14.96
CA SER A 47 -31.13 -0.94 -16.17
C SER A 47 -30.19 0.22 -16.55
N ASN A 48 -29.10 0.45 -15.82
CA ASN A 48 -28.24 1.61 -16.05
C ASN A 48 -27.01 1.24 -16.90
N THR A 49 -26.90 1.81 -18.09
CA THR A 49 -25.69 1.77 -18.93
C THR A 49 -24.86 3.03 -18.71
N GLY A 50 -23.51 2.90 -18.73
CA GLY A 50 -22.62 4.05 -18.73
C GLY A 50 -22.36 4.70 -17.35
N ILE A 51 -22.29 3.90 -16.27
CA ILE A 51 -21.90 4.42 -14.94
C ILE A 51 -20.39 4.64 -14.91
N VAL A 52 -19.99 5.84 -14.49
CA VAL A 52 -18.59 6.19 -14.28
C VAL A 52 -18.38 6.63 -12.82
N THR A 53 -17.38 6.08 -12.17
CA THR A 53 -16.90 6.52 -10.87
C THR A 53 -15.46 7.00 -11.02
N VAL A 54 -15.19 8.22 -10.60
CA VAL A 54 -13.84 8.80 -10.59
C VAL A 54 -13.42 9.06 -9.16
N VAL A 55 -12.21 8.66 -8.81
CA VAL A 55 -11.58 8.97 -7.54
C VAL A 55 -10.24 9.62 -7.86
N ALA A 56 -10.12 10.89 -7.54
CA ALA A 56 -8.93 11.69 -7.82
C ALA A 56 -8.40 12.35 -6.55
N ASN A 57 -7.09 12.42 -6.41
CA ASN A 57 -6.41 13.13 -5.32
C ASN A 57 -7.06 12.90 -3.94
N SER A 58 -7.31 11.62 -3.62
CA SER A 58 -8.00 11.23 -2.40
C SER A 58 -7.13 10.33 -1.53
N THR A 59 -7.40 10.32 -0.22
CA THR A 59 -6.65 9.52 0.75
C THR A 59 -7.58 8.56 1.47
N PHE A 60 -7.22 7.28 1.48
CA PHE A 60 -7.92 6.21 2.16
C PHE A 60 -6.99 5.59 3.19
N ASP A 61 -7.45 5.48 4.43
CA ASP A 61 -6.69 4.82 5.47
C ASP A 61 -7.57 3.99 6.40
N SER A 62 -7.10 2.79 6.73
CA SER A 62 -7.71 1.92 7.72
C SER A 62 -9.20 1.61 7.47
N ASN A 63 -9.66 1.67 6.22
CA ASN A 63 -11.02 1.25 5.89
C ASN A 63 -11.13 -0.28 5.94
N TYR A 64 -12.32 -0.81 6.16
CA TYR A 64 -12.47 -2.24 6.34
C TYR A 64 -13.78 -2.80 5.80
N VAL A 65 -13.76 -4.09 5.53
CA VAL A 65 -14.96 -4.89 5.30
C VAL A 65 -14.97 -6.05 6.28
N GLU A 66 -16.14 -6.28 6.90
CA GLU A 66 -16.34 -7.35 7.85
C GLU A 66 -17.50 -8.25 7.41
N VAL A 67 -17.27 -9.54 7.41
CA VAL A 67 -18.33 -10.56 7.36
C VAL A 67 -18.27 -11.34 8.65
N ARG A 68 -19.33 -11.22 9.47
CA ARG A 68 -19.39 -11.86 10.80
C ARG A 68 -19.54 -13.37 10.75
N HIS A 69 -19.91 -13.91 9.60
CA HIS A 69 -20.09 -15.34 9.37
C HIS A 69 -18.87 -15.95 8.68
N ASN A 70 -18.52 -17.21 9.04
CA ASN A 70 -17.35 -17.91 8.48
C ASN A 70 -17.45 -18.25 6.98
N ASN A 71 -18.64 -18.19 6.39
CA ASN A 71 -18.90 -18.53 4.99
C ASN A 71 -19.15 -17.30 4.08
N GLY A 72 -18.78 -16.10 4.52
CA GLY A 72 -18.99 -14.89 3.74
C GLY A 72 -17.78 -14.41 2.97
N TRP A 73 -17.97 -13.45 2.08
CA TRP A 73 -16.92 -12.87 1.24
C TRP A 73 -16.77 -11.36 1.50
N PRO A 74 -15.79 -10.93 2.30
CA PRO A 74 -15.43 -9.52 2.42
C PRO A 74 -14.61 -9.09 1.18
N ARG A 75 -15.04 -8.05 0.46
CA ARG A 75 -14.41 -7.61 -0.80
C ARG A 75 -14.32 -6.09 -0.92
N GLY A 76 -13.20 -5.58 -1.48
CA GLY A 76 -12.97 -4.16 -1.69
C GLY A 76 -12.96 -3.37 -0.39
N THR A 77 -11.85 -3.43 0.36
CA THR A 77 -11.75 -2.73 1.65
C THR A 77 -11.99 -1.24 1.54
N ASP A 78 -11.57 -0.65 0.45
CA ASP A 78 -11.72 0.77 0.17
C ASP A 78 -12.76 1.00 -0.90
N ILE A 79 -12.59 0.42 -2.07
CA ILE A 79 -13.46 0.61 -3.22
C ILE A 79 -13.96 -0.73 -3.71
N PHE A 80 -15.26 -0.90 -3.72
CA PHE A 80 -15.92 -1.98 -4.42
C PHE A 80 -16.63 -1.44 -5.65
N TYR A 81 -16.34 -2.07 -6.79
CA TYR A 81 -16.90 -1.73 -8.07
C TYR A 81 -17.48 -2.97 -8.75
N GLY A 82 -18.78 -3.04 -8.94
CA GLY A 82 -19.36 -4.23 -9.54
C GLY A 82 -20.87 -4.39 -9.39
N TYR A 83 -21.37 -5.58 -9.68
CA TYR A 83 -22.78 -5.92 -9.79
C TYR A 83 -23.55 -5.14 -10.88
N GLY A 84 -22.96 -5.11 -12.10
CA GLY A 84 -23.70 -4.80 -13.31
C GLY A 84 -24.17 -6.09 -13.99
N SER A 85 -25.26 -6.06 -14.74
CA SER A 85 -25.56 -7.14 -15.69
C SER A 85 -24.48 -7.19 -16.79
N SER A 86 -24.29 -8.34 -17.42
CA SER A 86 -23.27 -8.57 -18.47
C SER A 86 -23.27 -7.58 -19.63
N ASN A 87 -24.30 -6.75 -19.77
CA ASN A 87 -24.46 -5.74 -20.81
C ASN A 87 -24.20 -4.30 -20.33
N GLN A 88 -23.68 -4.09 -19.11
CA GLN A 88 -23.46 -2.75 -18.58
C GLN A 88 -22.01 -2.33 -18.75
N THR A 89 -21.79 -1.18 -19.39
CA THR A 89 -20.50 -0.51 -19.41
C THR A 89 -20.36 0.34 -18.14
N MET A 90 -19.68 -0.19 -17.16
CA MET A 90 -19.28 0.57 -15.97
C MET A 90 -17.78 0.84 -16.05
N LYS A 91 -17.34 2.05 -15.72
CA LYS A 91 -15.92 2.40 -15.66
C LYS A 91 -15.59 3.06 -14.34
N ALA A 92 -14.46 2.69 -13.77
CA ALA A 92 -13.89 3.41 -12.63
C ALA A 92 -12.48 3.90 -12.99
N TYR A 93 -12.19 5.12 -12.62
CA TYR A 93 -10.89 5.74 -12.77
C TYR A 93 -10.39 6.16 -11.39
N VAL A 94 -9.22 5.68 -11.00
CA VAL A 94 -8.59 6.00 -9.72
C VAL A 94 -7.19 6.54 -10.03
N PHE A 95 -6.93 7.79 -9.67
CA PHE A 95 -5.61 8.38 -9.93
C PHE A 95 -5.23 9.41 -8.85
N ASN A 96 -3.96 9.67 -8.69
CA ASN A 96 -3.40 10.51 -7.66
C ASN A 96 -3.93 10.15 -6.26
N THR A 97 -4.18 8.88 -6.00
CA THR A 97 -4.87 8.42 -4.80
C THR A 97 -3.94 7.61 -3.90
N ILE A 98 -4.07 7.80 -2.60
CA ILE A 98 -3.34 7.03 -1.58
C ILE A 98 -4.32 6.07 -0.90
N ILE A 99 -3.97 4.77 -0.82
CA ILE A 99 -4.74 3.76 -0.10
C ILE A 99 -3.78 2.94 0.80
N THR A 100 -3.99 2.98 2.11
CA THR A 100 -3.12 2.31 3.09
C THR A 100 -3.91 1.79 4.29
N GLY A 101 -3.31 0.87 5.06
CA GLY A 101 -3.82 0.42 6.36
C GLY A 101 -5.15 -0.36 6.35
N SER A 102 -5.74 -0.63 5.21
CA SER A 102 -7.09 -1.24 5.14
C SER A 102 -7.05 -2.75 5.35
N TYR A 103 -8.12 -3.32 5.92
CA TYR A 103 -8.14 -4.71 6.34
C TYR A 103 -9.51 -5.39 6.16
N ARG A 104 -9.52 -6.71 6.26
CA ARG A 104 -10.72 -7.55 6.16
C ARG A 104 -10.89 -8.41 7.38
N LEU A 105 -12.13 -8.60 7.78
CA LEU A 105 -12.51 -9.48 8.88
C LEU A 105 -13.52 -10.52 8.40
N ARG A 106 -13.35 -11.76 8.83
CA ARG A 106 -14.29 -12.86 8.61
C ARG A 106 -14.41 -13.68 9.87
N GLY A 107 -15.63 -13.83 10.38
CA GLY A 107 -15.88 -14.55 11.63
C GLY A 107 -15.14 -13.96 12.84
N GLY A 108 -14.87 -12.65 12.85
CA GLY A 108 -14.14 -11.97 13.94
C GLY A 108 -12.61 -12.10 13.88
N ALA A 109 -12.06 -12.82 12.89
CA ALA A 109 -10.62 -12.96 12.68
C ALA A 109 -10.17 -12.22 11.41
N ASN A 110 -8.90 -11.83 11.35
CA ASN A 110 -8.32 -11.28 10.13
C ASN A 110 -8.41 -12.31 8.99
N TYR A 111 -8.97 -11.89 7.87
CA TYR A 111 -9.12 -12.72 6.69
C TYR A 111 -7.98 -12.43 5.71
N THR A 112 -7.03 -13.38 5.64
CA THR A 112 -5.75 -13.19 4.94
C THR A 112 -5.75 -13.72 3.51
N GLU A 113 -6.75 -14.49 3.10
CA GLU A 113 -6.73 -15.23 1.82
C GLU A 113 -6.63 -14.36 0.56
N GLN A 114 -6.91 -13.06 0.65
CA GLN A 114 -6.73 -12.09 -0.45
C GLN A 114 -6.47 -10.69 0.11
N GLU A 115 -5.36 -10.51 0.82
CA GLU A 115 -4.97 -9.25 1.46
C GLU A 115 -4.86 -8.05 0.50
N LYS A 116 -5.04 -8.27 -0.78
CA LYS A 116 -4.66 -7.34 -1.85
C LYS A 116 -5.81 -6.60 -2.51
N ASP A 117 -7.06 -6.88 -2.15
CA ASP A 117 -8.19 -6.25 -2.79
C ASP A 117 -8.62 -4.96 -2.08
N LYS A 118 -7.74 -3.96 -2.07
CA LYS A 118 -8.11 -2.59 -1.69
C LYS A 118 -9.19 -2.06 -2.63
N ILE A 119 -9.01 -2.34 -3.91
CA ILE A 119 -9.96 -2.09 -4.97
C ILE A 119 -10.42 -3.43 -5.52
N PHE A 120 -11.71 -3.70 -5.47
CA PHE A 120 -12.31 -4.92 -5.98
C PHE A 120 -13.31 -4.66 -7.08
N THR A 121 -13.21 -5.45 -8.16
CA THR A 121 -14.25 -5.55 -9.18
C THR A 121 -14.97 -6.87 -9.07
N SER A 122 -16.31 -6.88 -9.09
CA SER A 122 -17.06 -8.10 -9.31
C SER A 122 -17.01 -8.45 -10.79
N ASP A 123 -16.68 -9.68 -11.03
CA ASP A 123 -16.59 -10.30 -12.36
C ASP A 123 -15.33 -9.93 -13.16
N ASP A 124 -14.87 -10.88 -13.95
CA ASP A 124 -13.65 -11.00 -14.75
C ASP A 124 -13.29 -9.82 -15.68
N ASP A 125 -13.91 -8.68 -15.52
CA ASP A 125 -13.80 -7.51 -16.35
C ASP A 125 -12.74 -6.53 -15.83
N LYS A 126 -11.49 -6.97 -15.82
CA LYS A 126 -10.29 -6.15 -15.57
C LYS A 126 -10.25 -4.86 -16.41
N ASN A 127 -11.00 -4.83 -17.49
CA ASN A 127 -11.06 -3.73 -18.44
C ASN A 127 -11.93 -2.55 -18.01
N LYS A 128 -12.54 -2.60 -16.82
CA LYS A 128 -13.46 -1.56 -16.33
C LYS A 128 -12.89 -0.71 -15.22
N ILE A 129 -11.78 -1.11 -14.59
CA ILE A 129 -11.05 -0.29 -13.64
C ILE A 129 -9.72 0.14 -14.22
N TYR A 130 -9.48 1.42 -14.16
CA TYR A 130 -8.25 2.07 -14.56
C TYR A 130 -7.65 2.75 -13.35
N VAL A 131 -6.48 2.29 -12.92
CA VAL A 131 -5.76 2.82 -11.76
C VAL A 131 -4.39 3.29 -12.21
N ASN A 132 -4.04 4.54 -11.93
CA ASN A 132 -2.74 5.09 -12.31
C ASN A 132 -2.27 6.17 -11.33
N TYR A 133 -1.00 6.53 -11.34
CA TYR A 133 -0.40 7.60 -10.53
C TYR A 133 -0.85 7.55 -9.07
N SER A 134 -0.84 6.38 -8.43
CA SER A 134 -1.40 6.18 -7.10
C SER A 134 -0.46 5.38 -6.21
N ALA A 135 -0.50 5.65 -4.91
CA ALA A 135 0.23 4.89 -3.90
C ALA A 135 -0.75 3.97 -3.18
N ILE A 136 -0.72 2.68 -3.48
CA ILE A 136 -1.68 1.71 -2.98
C ILE A 136 -0.93 0.55 -2.33
N GLU A 137 -1.08 0.38 -1.04
CA GLU A 137 -0.48 -0.70 -0.27
C GLU A 137 -0.95 -2.07 -0.80
N GLY A 138 0.01 -2.96 -1.08
CA GLY A 138 -0.26 -4.29 -1.62
C GLY A 138 -0.54 -4.32 -3.12
N SER A 139 -0.34 -3.22 -3.87
CA SER A 139 -0.57 -3.16 -5.32
C SER A 139 0.42 -3.96 -6.16
N ALA A 140 1.62 -4.23 -5.67
CA ALA A 140 2.71 -4.84 -6.44
C ALA A 140 2.39 -6.18 -7.13
N SER A 141 1.31 -6.85 -6.73
CA SER A 141 0.88 -8.12 -7.32
C SER A 141 -0.53 -8.06 -7.92
N GLN A 142 -1.09 -6.88 -8.09
CA GLN A 142 -2.43 -6.69 -8.64
C GLN A 142 -2.38 -6.52 -10.15
N SER A 143 -3.26 -7.23 -10.85
CA SER A 143 -3.33 -7.18 -12.31
C SER A 143 -3.89 -5.87 -12.87
N TRP A 144 -4.50 -5.04 -12.03
CA TRP A 144 -5.01 -3.72 -12.38
C TRP A 144 -3.98 -2.60 -12.11
N ALA A 145 -2.88 -2.90 -11.41
CA ALA A 145 -1.83 -1.94 -11.14
C ALA A 145 -1.00 -1.71 -12.41
N ASP A 146 -0.93 -0.47 -12.84
CA ASP A 146 -0.08 0.02 -13.93
C ASP A 146 1.32 0.37 -13.40
N ASP A 147 2.27 0.68 -14.27
CA ASP A 147 3.66 1.03 -13.91
C ASP A 147 3.78 2.25 -12.99
N ASN A 148 2.77 3.12 -12.97
CA ASN A 148 2.70 4.27 -12.09
C ASN A 148 1.84 4.04 -10.82
N VAL A 149 1.55 2.79 -10.48
CA VAL A 149 0.91 2.43 -9.20
C VAL A 149 1.96 1.80 -8.29
N PHE A 150 2.14 2.39 -7.11
CA PHE A 150 3.27 2.11 -6.24
C PHE A 150 2.83 1.49 -4.92
N ASP A 151 3.38 0.32 -4.57
CA ASP A 151 3.26 -0.26 -3.22
C ASP A 151 4.30 0.39 -2.31
N ILE A 152 4.01 1.59 -1.84
CA ILE A 152 4.95 2.42 -1.08
C ILE A 152 4.25 3.10 0.10
N ASN A 153 4.99 3.28 1.21
CA ASN A 153 4.51 4.06 2.35
C ASN A 153 4.48 5.56 1.97
N PRO A 154 3.32 6.22 2.04
CA PRO A 154 3.19 7.64 1.69
C PRO A 154 3.84 8.60 2.68
N VAL A 155 4.21 8.17 3.87
CA VAL A 155 4.82 8.97 4.97
C VAL A 155 4.03 10.24 5.27
N PHE A 156 2.94 10.09 6.01
CA PHE A 156 2.15 11.19 6.54
C PHE A 156 2.84 11.88 7.73
N ASN A 157 2.48 13.13 8.01
CA ASN A 157 3.00 13.84 9.16
C ASN A 157 2.55 13.21 10.49
N ASN A 158 1.26 12.92 10.67
CA ASN A 158 0.76 12.28 11.89
C ASN A 158 -0.60 11.58 11.66
N ALA A 159 -0.63 10.50 10.89
CA ALA A 159 -1.85 9.75 10.62
C ALA A 159 -2.61 9.25 11.90
N PRO A 160 -1.95 8.85 13.00
CA PRO A 160 -2.64 8.52 14.25
C PRO A 160 -3.54 9.63 14.78
N ASP A 161 -3.14 10.89 14.66
CA ASP A 161 -3.91 12.06 15.06
C ASP A 161 -4.71 12.69 13.89
N LEU A 162 -4.95 11.91 12.83
CA LEU A 162 -5.73 12.28 11.65
C LEU A 162 -5.09 13.38 10.78
N ASP A 163 -3.80 13.65 10.92
CA ASP A 163 -3.05 14.52 10.01
C ASP A 163 -2.48 13.67 8.85
N TYR A 164 -3.22 13.65 7.75
CA TYR A 164 -2.85 12.96 6.51
C TYR A 164 -2.14 13.87 5.50
N SER A 165 -1.66 15.02 5.92
CA SER A 165 -0.74 15.84 5.12
C SER A 165 0.59 15.09 4.94
N LEU A 166 1.24 15.29 3.80
CA LEU A 166 2.48 14.60 3.48
C LEU A 166 3.66 15.20 4.24
N SER A 167 4.44 14.35 4.89
CA SER A 167 5.75 14.74 5.40
C SER A 167 6.67 15.17 4.25
N ASN A 168 7.59 16.07 4.50
CA ASN A 168 8.62 16.49 3.53
C ASN A 168 9.49 15.31 3.03
N LEU A 169 9.47 14.17 3.75
CA LEU A 169 10.15 12.94 3.37
C LEU A 169 9.26 11.99 2.55
N SER A 170 8.03 12.39 2.26
CA SER A 170 7.09 11.55 1.52
C SER A 170 7.54 11.30 0.09
N PRO A 171 7.60 10.04 -0.35
CA PRO A 171 8.02 9.70 -1.70
C PRO A 171 6.97 10.06 -2.77
N VAL A 172 5.75 10.40 -2.38
CA VAL A 172 4.64 10.68 -3.31
C VAL A 172 4.44 12.16 -3.60
N ILE A 173 5.32 13.03 -3.07
CA ILE A 173 5.36 14.46 -3.41
C ILE A 173 5.78 14.63 -4.87
N GLY A 174 4.95 15.37 -5.64
CA GLY A 174 5.20 15.64 -7.04
C GLY A 174 5.15 14.41 -7.96
N GLN A 175 4.43 13.36 -7.57
CA GLN A 175 4.39 12.08 -8.31
C GLN A 175 3.02 11.80 -8.95
N GLY A 176 2.08 12.68 -8.81
CA GLY A 176 0.79 12.60 -9.48
C GLY A 176 0.82 13.11 -10.93
N THR A 177 -0.35 13.12 -11.54
CA THR A 177 -0.57 13.62 -12.89
C THR A 177 -1.62 14.74 -12.88
N SER A 178 -1.49 15.69 -13.80
CA SER A 178 -2.52 16.75 -13.99
C SER A 178 -3.80 16.22 -14.62
N SER A 179 -3.77 15.06 -15.27
CA SER A 179 -4.94 14.43 -15.88
C SER A 179 -4.73 12.93 -16.05
N PHE A 180 -5.82 12.20 -16.04
CA PHE A 180 -5.84 10.79 -16.39
C PHE A 180 -7.08 10.48 -17.23
N GLU A 181 -6.87 9.92 -18.42
CA GLU A 181 -7.90 9.74 -19.43
C GLU A 181 -8.56 11.10 -19.77
N SER A 182 -9.87 11.22 -19.61
CA SER A 182 -10.63 12.45 -19.84
C SER A 182 -10.87 13.30 -18.58
N TYR A 183 -10.24 12.95 -17.46
CA TYR A 183 -10.45 13.59 -16.17
C TYR A 183 -9.22 14.38 -15.76
N SER A 184 -9.42 15.63 -15.34
CA SER A 184 -8.38 16.49 -14.80
C SER A 184 -8.24 16.29 -13.30
N ALA A 185 -7.04 16.45 -12.77
CA ALA A 185 -6.83 16.59 -11.33
C ALA A 185 -7.43 17.91 -10.84
N PRO A 186 -7.94 17.99 -9.61
CA PRO A 186 -8.41 19.25 -9.02
C PRO A 186 -7.26 20.25 -8.93
N SER A 187 -7.55 21.52 -9.18
CA SER A 187 -6.54 22.61 -9.16
C SER A 187 -6.16 23.09 -7.76
N ILE A 188 -6.90 22.64 -6.75
CA ILE A 188 -6.64 22.92 -5.33
C ILE A 188 -6.73 21.63 -4.53
N ASP A 189 -6.11 21.60 -3.37
CA ASP A 189 -6.19 20.48 -2.43
C ASP A 189 -7.41 20.62 -1.48
N ILE A 190 -7.53 19.70 -0.52
CA ILE A 190 -8.63 19.70 0.46
C ILE A 190 -8.66 20.95 1.35
N LEU A 191 -7.54 21.63 1.54
CA LEU A 191 -7.43 22.88 2.32
C LEU A 191 -7.52 24.14 1.45
N GLY A 192 -7.65 23.99 0.12
CA GLY A 192 -7.68 25.09 -0.83
C GLY A 192 -6.29 25.56 -1.28
N ALA A 193 -5.22 24.85 -0.93
CA ALA A 193 -3.89 25.13 -1.46
C ALA A 193 -3.81 24.78 -2.95
N ALA A 194 -3.15 25.64 -3.74
CA ALA A 194 -3.03 25.43 -5.18
C ALA A 194 -2.16 24.21 -5.50
N ARG A 195 -2.64 23.34 -6.38
CA ARG A 195 -1.85 22.24 -6.95
C ARG A 195 -1.08 22.71 -8.16
N PRO A 196 0.16 22.23 -8.37
CA PRO A 196 0.90 22.51 -9.59
C PRO A 196 0.16 21.98 -10.82
N SER A 197 0.28 22.69 -11.94
CA SER A 197 -0.33 22.30 -13.22
C SER A 197 0.30 21.05 -13.85
N SER A 198 1.43 20.63 -13.34
CA SER A 198 2.08 19.34 -13.67
C SER A 198 2.50 18.69 -12.36
N ASN A 199 2.47 17.38 -12.31
CA ASN A 199 2.98 16.58 -11.19
C ASN A 199 2.48 17.05 -9.80
N PRO A 200 1.15 17.12 -9.55
CA PRO A 200 0.64 17.35 -8.21
C PRO A 200 1.01 16.19 -7.28
N ASP A 201 0.83 16.38 -5.99
CA ASP A 201 0.99 15.29 -5.04
C ASP A 201 -0.11 14.24 -5.18
N MET A 202 0.21 13.00 -4.82
CA MET A 202 -0.82 12.01 -4.59
C MET A 202 -1.51 12.26 -3.25
N GLY A 203 -2.80 11.93 -3.17
CA GLY A 203 -3.60 12.12 -1.97
C GLY A 203 -4.35 13.46 -1.90
N ALA A 204 -5.06 13.65 -0.79
CA ALA A 204 -5.97 14.78 -0.60
C ALA A 204 -5.26 16.11 -0.32
N TYR A 205 -4.02 16.10 0.14
CA TYR A 205 -3.22 17.27 0.49
C TYR A 205 -2.13 17.52 -0.54
N GLU A 206 -1.76 18.80 -0.71
CA GLU A 206 -0.60 19.24 -1.47
C GLU A 206 0.49 19.75 -0.51
N ASN A 207 1.72 19.25 -0.67
CA ASN A 207 2.87 19.73 0.07
C ASN A 207 3.47 20.96 -0.62
N THR A 208 4.18 21.78 0.12
CA THR A 208 4.85 22.97 -0.44
C THR A 208 6.10 22.65 -1.27
N LEU A 209 6.60 21.41 -1.18
CA LEU A 209 7.74 20.94 -1.97
C LEU A 209 7.28 20.37 -3.31
N THR A 210 8.14 20.50 -4.31
CA THR A 210 7.92 19.89 -5.64
C THR A 210 8.44 18.46 -5.76
N SER A 211 9.17 17.98 -4.75
CA SER A 211 9.68 16.61 -4.66
C SER A 211 10.10 16.31 -3.22
N SER A 212 10.17 15.04 -2.87
CA SER A 212 10.68 14.59 -1.57
C SER A 212 12.12 15.05 -1.33
N LYS A 213 12.44 15.40 -0.07
CA LYS A 213 13.81 15.71 0.37
C LYS A 213 14.64 14.47 0.66
N ALA A 214 14.04 13.31 0.72
CA ALA A 214 14.72 12.09 1.10
C ALA A 214 14.75 11.06 -0.04
N PRO A 215 15.70 10.11 -0.02
CA PRO A 215 15.68 8.95 -0.90
C PRO A 215 14.39 8.14 -0.75
N LEU A 216 13.99 7.46 -1.82
CA LEU A 216 12.85 6.54 -1.77
C LEU A 216 13.09 5.43 -0.74
N PRO A 217 12.03 4.86 -0.15
CA PRO A 217 12.13 3.69 0.70
C PRO A 217 12.79 2.52 -0.02
N VAL A 218 13.57 1.74 0.71
CA VAL A 218 14.18 0.51 0.20
C VAL A 218 13.09 -0.51 -0.11
N THR A 219 13.16 -1.10 -1.30
CA THR A 219 12.27 -2.17 -1.76
C THR A 219 13.02 -3.46 -1.99
N GLY A 220 12.29 -4.59 -2.14
CA GLY A 220 12.91 -5.89 -2.41
C GLY A 220 13.81 -6.39 -1.28
N LEU A 221 13.61 -5.92 -0.03
CA LEU A 221 14.37 -6.43 1.11
C LEU A 221 14.07 -7.91 1.31
N THR A 222 15.14 -8.71 1.27
CA THR A 222 15.12 -10.16 1.50
C THR A 222 16.23 -10.52 2.48
N GLY A 223 16.15 -11.72 3.05
CA GLY A 223 17.19 -12.17 3.97
C GLY A 223 17.35 -13.68 3.99
N THR A 224 18.60 -14.09 4.23
CA THR A 224 18.97 -15.49 4.38
C THR A 224 19.53 -15.73 5.77
N ALA A 225 18.93 -16.68 6.50
CA ALA A 225 19.41 -17.14 7.79
C ALA A 225 20.75 -17.88 7.62
N LYS A 226 21.73 -17.57 8.49
CA LYS A 226 23.02 -18.25 8.59
C LYS A 226 23.34 -18.53 10.07
N THR A 227 24.38 -19.30 10.34
CA THR A 227 24.86 -19.54 11.71
C THR A 227 25.25 -18.22 12.37
N ASN A 228 24.57 -17.90 13.49
CA ASN A 228 24.77 -16.68 14.29
C ASN A 228 24.73 -15.37 13.50
N SER A 229 24.08 -15.38 12.32
CA SER A 229 24.03 -14.21 11.42
C SER A 229 22.84 -14.25 10.48
N ALA A 230 22.55 -13.10 9.86
CA ALA A 230 21.58 -12.93 8.79
C ALA A 230 22.21 -12.15 7.65
N TYR A 231 22.13 -12.68 6.45
CA TYR A 231 22.51 -11.95 5.23
C TYR A 231 21.27 -11.27 4.67
N LEU A 232 21.34 -9.95 4.49
CA LEU A 232 20.29 -9.10 3.95
C LEU A 232 20.68 -8.63 2.56
N SER A 233 19.70 -8.52 1.65
CA SER A 233 19.88 -7.90 0.35
C SER A 233 18.60 -7.17 -0.07
N TRP A 234 18.75 -6.13 -0.90
CA TRP A 234 17.65 -5.27 -1.33
C TRP A 234 17.90 -4.66 -2.70
N SER A 235 16.90 -4.02 -3.27
CA SER A 235 17.00 -3.31 -4.55
C SER A 235 17.73 -1.98 -4.38
N ALA A 236 18.50 -1.58 -5.38
CA ALA A 236 19.12 -0.26 -5.40
C ALA A 236 18.03 0.84 -5.38
N ILE A 237 18.30 1.90 -4.62
CA ILE A 237 17.37 3.03 -4.49
C ILE A 237 17.30 3.85 -5.77
N LYS A 238 16.09 4.32 -6.06
CA LYS A 238 15.85 5.39 -7.05
C LYS A 238 15.75 6.73 -6.32
N SER A 239 16.15 7.81 -6.99
CA SER A 239 16.03 9.17 -6.43
C SER A 239 14.59 9.70 -6.44
N SER A 240 13.71 9.12 -7.27
CA SER A 240 12.29 9.46 -7.37
C SER A 240 11.51 8.28 -7.94
N LEU A 241 10.19 8.31 -7.83
CA LEU A 241 9.32 7.34 -8.52
C LEU A 241 9.54 7.50 -10.04
N GLY A 242 9.94 6.41 -10.71
CA GLY A 242 10.27 6.44 -12.13
C GLY A 242 11.62 7.06 -12.51
N GLY A 243 12.36 7.65 -11.57
CA GLY A 243 13.65 8.30 -11.82
C GLY A 243 14.85 7.34 -11.87
N SER A 244 15.98 7.86 -12.41
CA SER A 244 17.25 7.14 -12.40
C SER A 244 17.84 7.10 -10.99
N THR A 245 18.56 6.05 -10.67
CA THR A 245 19.32 5.94 -9.43
C THR A 245 20.55 6.85 -9.47
N ASN A 246 20.74 7.68 -8.45
CA ASN A 246 22.05 8.26 -8.16
C ASN A 246 22.67 7.48 -6.99
N ALA A 247 23.14 6.26 -7.29
CA ALA A 247 23.62 5.33 -6.28
C ALA A 247 24.92 5.80 -5.59
N GLU A 248 25.65 6.71 -6.21
CA GLU A 248 26.93 7.21 -5.68
C GLU A 248 26.78 8.01 -4.39
N ASN A 249 25.59 8.57 -4.17
CA ASN A 249 25.28 9.41 -3.01
C ASN A 249 24.41 8.71 -1.97
N ILE A 250 24.22 7.40 -2.08
CA ILE A 250 23.36 6.64 -1.17
C ILE A 250 24.17 5.78 -0.21
N LYS A 251 23.85 5.90 1.07
CA LYS A 251 24.26 5.02 2.15
C LYS A 251 23.01 4.35 2.74
N TYR A 252 23.09 3.07 3.01
CA TYR A 252 22.00 2.32 3.63
C TYR A 252 22.23 2.20 5.14
N LEU A 253 21.18 2.41 5.92
CA LEU A 253 21.14 2.26 7.37
C LEU A 253 20.37 0.97 7.66
N ILE A 254 21.00 0.04 8.38
CA ILE A 254 20.41 -1.27 8.68
C ILE A 254 19.94 -1.29 10.12
N TYR A 255 18.70 -1.72 10.33
CA TYR A 255 18.05 -1.77 11.64
C TYR A 255 17.72 -3.20 12.05
N ARG A 256 17.81 -3.47 13.35
CA ARG A 256 17.28 -4.64 14.04
C ARG A 256 16.27 -4.16 15.07
N GLY A 257 14.98 -4.39 14.81
CA GLY A 257 13.93 -3.66 15.50
C GLY A 257 14.13 -2.15 15.30
N ASP A 258 14.10 -1.37 16.40
CA ASP A 258 14.30 0.08 16.37
C ASP A 258 15.79 0.51 16.45
N SER A 259 16.72 -0.43 16.55
CA SER A 259 18.15 -0.14 16.75
C SER A 259 18.90 -0.23 15.44
N GLN A 260 19.62 0.82 15.05
CA GLN A 260 20.57 0.76 13.93
C GLN A 260 21.74 -0.14 14.30
N VAL A 261 22.00 -1.16 13.47
CA VAL A 261 23.05 -2.17 13.68
C VAL A 261 24.17 -2.13 12.64
N GLY A 262 24.04 -1.30 11.63
CA GLY A 262 25.07 -1.15 10.64
C GLY A 262 24.76 -0.13 9.53
N THR A 263 25.74 0.04 8.65
CA THR A 263 25.59 0.83 7.41
C THR A 263 26.24 0.11 6.25
N SER A 264 25.75 0.34 5.03
CA SER A 264 26.31 -0.21 3.80
C SER A 264 26.26 0.82 2.67
N ILE A 265 27.22 0.82 1.79
CA ILE A 265 27.20 1.53 0.51
C ILE A 265 26.82 0.62 -0.66
N THR A 266 26.60 -0.65 -0.38
CA THR A 266 26.12 -1.66 -1.34
C THR A 266 24.70 -2.11 -0.95
N THR A 267 24.04 -2.82 -1.84
CA THR A 267 22.67 -3.32 -1.64
C THR A 267 22.59 -4.62 -0.83
N SER A 268 23.55 -4.86 0.04
CA SER A 268 23.56 -6.01 0.94
C SER A 268 24.31 -5.71 2.24
N PHE A 269 24.01 -6.50 3.27
CA PHE A 269 24.67 -6.42 4.58
C PHE A 269 24.53 -7.75 5.34
N THR A 270 25.57 -8.12 6.09
CA THR A 270 25.50 -9.26 7.01
C THR A 270 25.44 -8.77 8.44
N VAL A 271 24.33 -9.04 9.12
CA VAL A 271 24.23 -8.81 10.56
C VAL A 271 24.78 -10.03 11.28
N THR A 272 25.76 -9.81 12.15
CA THR A 272 26.45 -10.85 12.93
C THR A 272 26.03 -10.82 14.41
N ALA A 273 26.60 -11.72 15.22
CA ALA A 273 26.36 -11.83 16.66
C ALA A 273 24.86 -12.03 17.00
N LEU A 274 24.18 -12.82 16.21
CA LEU A 274 22.80 -13.24 16.46
C LEU A 274 22.76 -14.59 17.18
N THR A 275 21.73 -14.82 17.97
CA THR A 275 21.46 -16.12 18.60
C THR A 275 20.67 -17.00 17.68
N ASN A 276 21.17 -18.21 17.39
CA ASN A 276 20.43 -19.20 16.61
C ASN A 276 19.12 -19.57 17.32
N GLY A 277 18.05 -19.73 16.53
CA GLY A 277 16.70 -20.02 17.04
C GLY A 277 15.91 -18.83 17.54
N THR A 278 16.50 -17.62 17.59
CA THR A 278 15.81 -16.38 17.99
C THR A 278 15.39 -15.60 16.75
N ALA A 279 14.10 -15.25 16.64
CA ALA A 279 13.60 -14.42 15.54
C ALA A 279 13.98 -12.94 15.73
N TYR A 280 14.49 -12.31 14.68
CA TYR A 280 14.84 -10.89 14.63
C TYR A 280 14.12 -10.20 13.49
N SER A 281 13.62 -8.99 13.75
CA SER A 281 13.06 -8.11 12.72
C SER A 281 14.15 -7.22 12.14
N PHE A 282 14.26 -7.16 10.82
CA PHE A 282 15.21 -6.32 10.11
C PHE A 282 14.51 -5.40 9.14
N SER A 283 14.98 -4.16 9.05
CA SER A 283 14.57 -3.16 8.07
C SER A 283 15.77 -2.33 7.62
N VAL A 284 15.61 -1.62 6.51
CA VAL A 284 16.66 -0.82 5.90
C VAL A 284 16.09 0.53 5.48
N ALA A 285 16.83 1.61 5.74
CA ALA A 285 16.55 2.93 5.18
C ALA A 285 17.71 3.37 4.29
N ALA A 286 17.42 4.20 3.30
CA ALA A 286 18.42 4.87 2.49
C ALA A 286 18.67 6.29 3.00
N GLN A 287 19.91 6.74 2.99
CA GLN A 287 20.31 8.11 3.34
C GLN A 287 21.10 8.71 2.19
N ASP A 288 20.73 9.91 1.76
CA ASP A 288 21.57 10.70 0.87
C ASP A 288 22.78 11.23 1.64
N THR A 289 24.00 10.92 1.17
CA THR A 289 25.24 11.33 1.86
C THR A 289 25.56 12.81 1.69
N ASN A 290 24.95 13.50 0.72
CA ASN A 290 25.18 14.92 0.49
C ASN A 290 24.28 15.80 1.37
N SER A 291 22.99 15.46 1.44
CA SER A 291 22.00 16.21 2.22
C SER A 291 21.84 15.68 3.66
N ALA A 292 22.33 14.47 3.92
CA ALA A 292 22.07 13.69 5.14
C ALA A 292 20.59 13.36 5.41
N GLU A 293 19.72 13.62 4.44
CA GLU A 293 18.30 13.26 4.55
C GLU A 293 18.12 11.74 4.44
N THR A 294 17.32 11.19 5.33
CA THR A 294 17.05 9.75 5.40
C THR A 294 15.62 9.47 4.94
N GLY A 295 15.48 8.55 4.01
CA GLY A 295 14.20 8.08 3.53
C GLY A 295 13.45 7.22 4.55
N ALA A 296 12.19 6.93 4.27
CA ALA A 296 11.39 6.06 5.10
C ALA A 296 12.00 4.66 5.20
N ILE A 297 11.87 4.05 6.37
CA ILE A 297 12.32 2.68 6.63
C ILE A 297 11.48 1.71 5.79
N SER A 298 12.12 0.69 5.22
CA SER A 298 11.46 -0.38 4.48
C SER A 298 10.46 -1.16 5.34
N LYS A 299 9.56 -1.89 4.71
CA LYS A 299 8.79 -2.94 5.41
C LYS A 299 9.78 -3.91 6.08
N PRO A 300 9.54 -4.29 7.35
CA PRO A 300 10.43 -5.20 8.05
C PRO A 300 10.27 -6.64 7.54
N ILE A 301 11.37 -7.39 7.61
CA ILE A 301 11.37 -8.85 7.42
C ILE A 301 11.80 -9.55 8.69
N SER A 302 11.27 -10.75 8.95
CA SER A 302 11.66 -11.57 10.11
C SER A 302 12.62 -12.67 9.67
N ILE A 303 13.76 -12.82 10.36
CA ILE A 303 14.74 -13.87 10.11
C ILE A 303 15.12 -14.54 11.43
N THR A 304 15.11 -15.88 11.44
CA THR A 304 15.60 -16.68 12.56
C THR A 304 16.90 -17.37 12.16
N PRO A 305 18.06 -16.95 12.68
CA PRO A 305 19.35 -17.60 12.40
C PRO A 305 19.29 -19.07 12.77
N VAL A 306 19.93 -19.90 11.96
CA VAL A 306 19.95 -21.36 12.16
C VAL A 306 21.39 -21.86 12.09
N TYR A 307 21.70 -22.85 12.91
CA TYR A 307 22.99 -23.52 12.81
C TYR A 307 23.08 -24.28 11.47
N SER A 308 24.04 -23.94 10.64
CA SER A 308 24.27 -24.55 9.31
C SER A 308 25.57 -25.34 9.21
N GLY A 309 26.20 -25.64 10.35
CA GLY A 309 27.41 -26.48 10.38
C GLY A 309 27.13 -27.97 10.33
N PRO A 310 28.15 -28.81 10.08
CA PRO A 310 27.97 -30.23 10.14
C PRO A 310 27.54 -30.66 11.56
N TYR A 311 26.45 -31.39 11.65
CA TYR A 311 26.07 -32.05 12.89
C TYR A 311 27.07 -33.20 13.13
N TRP A 312 27.97 -33.03 14.10
CA TRP A 312 28.76 -34.14 14.60
C TRP A 312 27.82 -35.02 15.45
N LEU A 313 27.34 -36.11 14.86
CA LEU A 313 26.79 -37.21 15.65
C LEU A 313 27.96 -37.80 16.44
N SER A 314 28.09 -37.49 17.73
CA SER A 314 28.97 -38.25 18.61
C SER A 314 28.25 -39.60 18.82
N LEU A 315 28.73 -40.64 18.11
CA LEU A 315 28.41 -42.00 18.44
C LEU A 315 29.01 -42.28 19.80
N ILE A 316 28.21 -42.20 20.86
CA ILE A 316 28.59 -42.79 22.15
C ILE A 316 28.44 -44.30 21.97
N HIS A 317 29.53 -44.98 21.76
CA HIS A 317 29.58 -46.43 21.92
C HIS A 317 29.51 -46.74 23.43
N ILE A 318 28.41 -47.30 23.87
CA ILE A 318 28.28 -47.93 25.20
C ILE A 318 28.79 -49.36 25.05
#